data_68657e07315cef5a7c161a6472b943ff
#
_entry.id   68657e07315cef5a7c161a6472b943ff
#
_cell.length_a   1.000
_cell.length_b   1.000
_cell.length_c   1.000
_cell.angle_alpha   90.00
_cell.angle_beta   90.00
_cell.angle_gamma   90.00
#
_symmetry.space_group_name_H-M   'P 1'
#
loop_
_entity.id
_entity.type
_entity.pdbx_description
1 polymer ?
#
loop_
_entity_poly.entity_id
_entity_poly.type
_entity_poly.pdbx_seq_one_letter_code
_entity_poly.pdbx_strand_id
1 'polypeptide(L)'
;MDISAIQGEELRSVEFVEDYLQLRFGEPLLKLYDWPHVLLTDFSVAFGEPEYRNALCSLIGETVEKAILEEDDALTIEFANGIVFALSLREEDVDSPQSGSYSATVDEADSQQF
;
A
#
# COMPACT_ATOMS: atom_id res chain seq x y z
N MET A 1 -12.63 7.06 -4.01
CA MET A 1 -11.27 7.54 -4.33
C MET A 1 -10.65 6.65 -5.39
N ASP A 2 -10.04 7.24 -6.39
CA ASP A 2 -9.45 6.51 -7.50
C ASP A 2 -7.93 6.49 -7.35
N ILE A 3 -7.35 5.31 -7.19
CA ILE A 3 -5.91 5.13 -7.08
C ILE A 3 -5.32 4.49 -8.34
N SER A 4 -6.08 4.47 -9.44
CA SER A 4 -5.63 3.81 -10.67
C SER A 4 -4.36 4.43 -11.27
N ALA A 5 -3.99 5.64 -10.87
CA ALA A 5 -2.76 6.27 -11.36
C ALA A 5 -1.50 5.48 -11.01
N ILE A 6 -1.53 4.60 -10.00
CA ILE A 6 -0.38 3.76 -9.70
C ILE A 6 -0.29 2.52 -10.58
N GLN A 7 -1.36 2.18 -11.31
CA GLN A 7 -1.33 1.03 -12.22
C GLN A 7 -0.35 1.30 -13.36
N GLY A 8 0.52 0.35 -13.63
CA GLY A 8 1.58 0.50 -14.61
C GLY A 8 2.85 1.16 -14.07
N GLU A 9 2.80 1.69 -12.86
CA GLU A 9 3.96 2.31 -12.22
C GLU A 9 4.76 1.26 -11.44
N GLU A 10 6.06 1.50 -11.33
CA GLU A 10 6.91 0.66 -10.49
C GLU A 10 6.92 1.21 -9.06
N LEU A 11 6.92 0.31 -8.09
CA LEU A 11 7.18 0.72 -6.71
C LEU A 11 8.63 1.15 -6.60
N ARG A 12 8.86 2.40 -6.23
CA ARG A 12 10.21 2.96 -6.22
C ARG A 12 10.85 2.99 -4.86
N SER A 13 10.06 3.18 -3.81
CA SER A 13 10.61 3.15 -2.46
C SER A 13 9.57 2.70 -1.45
N VAL A 14 10.06 2.10 -0.38
CA VAL A 14 9.27 1.70 0.79
C VAL A 14 9.93 2.35 1.99
N GLU A 15 9.19 3.20 2.71
CA GLU A 15 9.71 3.88 3.88
C GLU A 15 8.93 3.46 5.12
N PHE A 16 9.64 2.88 6.09
CA PHE A 16 9.07 2.55 7.39
C PHE A 16 9.28 3.74 8.31
N VAL A 17 8.21 4.45 8.59
CA VAL A 17 8.23 5.56 9.53
C VAL A 17 7.59 5.07 10.81
N GLU A 18 7.90 5.69 11.95
CA GLU A 18 7.50 5.21 13.27
C GLU A 18 6.02 4.79 13.33
N ASP A 19 5.14 5.63 12.79
CA ASP A 19 3.69 5.42 12.89
C ASP A 19 3.02 5.03 11.57
N TYR A 20 3.76 4.95 10.46
CA TYR A 20 3.13 4.66 9.18
C TYR A 20 4.12 4.10 8.16
N LEU A 21 3.57 3.57 7.08
CA LEU A 21 4.30 3.04 5.94
C LEU A 21 4.09 3.99 4.76
N GLN A 22 5.15 4.33 4.05
CA GLN A 22 5.06 5.18 2.87
C GLN A 22 5.55 4.44 1.64
N LEU A 23 4.71 4.41 0.62
CA LEU A 23 5.01 3.77 -0.66
C LEU A 23 5.04 4.82 -1.75
N ARG A 24 6.14 4.90 -2.48
CA ARG A 24 6.29 5.87 -3.57
C ARG A 24 6.34 5.15 -4.90
N PHE A 25 5.49 5.58 -5.84
CA PHE A 25 5.33 4.98 -7.17
C PHE A 25 5.69 5.97 -8.28
N GLY A 26 6.79 6.69 -8.15
CA GLY A 26 7.08 7.81 -9.03
C GLY A 26 6.42 9.06 -8.46
N GLU A 27 5.51 9.70 -9.20
CA GLU A 27 4.75 10.84 -8.67
C GLU A 27 3.72 10.44 -7.64
N PRO A 28 2.94 9.35 -7.84
CA PRO A 28 1.97 8.95 -6.82
C PRO A 28 2.64 8.51 -5.53
N LEU A 29 2.04 8.91 -4.41
CA LEU A 29 2.51 8.61 -3.07
C LEU A 29 1.35 8.06 -2.25
N LEU A 30 1.60 6.95 -1.57
CA LEU A 30 0.62 6.31 -0.71
C LEU A 30 1.20 6.17 0.70
N LYS A 31 0.50 6.73 1.68
CA LYS A 31 0.85 6.60 3.09
C LYS A 31 -0.21 5.73 3.76
N LEU A 32 0.23 4.72 4.50
CA LEU A 32 -0.67 3.79 5.18
C LEU A 32 -0.41 3.88 6.69
N TYR A 33 -1.46 4.21 7.43
CA TYR A 33 -1.38 4.33 8.89
C TYR A 33 -1.68 3.01 9.60
N ASP A 34 -2.20 2.04 8.86
CA ASP A 34 -2.30 0.66 9.28
C ASP A 34 -1.39 -0.18 8.39
N TRP A 35 -1.00 -1.36 8.87
CA TRP A 35 0.02 -2.17 8.21
C TRP A 35 -0.62 -3.23 7.31
N PRO A 36 -0.39 -3.18 5.98
CA PRO A 36 -0.97 -4.16 5.07
C PRO A 36 -0.35 -5.54 5.24
N HIS A 37 -1.11 -6.57 4.88
CA HIS A 37 -0.56 -7.90 4.71
C HIS A 37 0.09 -8.01 3.35
N VAL A 38 1.13 -8.82 3.25
CA VAL A 38 1.77 -9.13 1.98
C VAL A 38 1.45 -10.57 1.64
N LEU A 39 0.68 -10.76 0.57
CA LEU A 39 0.24 -12.09 0.13
C LEU A 39 1.20 -12.60 -0.93
N LEU A 40 2.01 -13.57 -0.54
CA LEU A 40 2.95 -14.24 -1.43
C LEU A 40 2.26 -15.45 -2.05
N THR A 41 2.93 -16.11 -2.98
CA THR A 41 2.32 -17.23 -3.71
C THR A 41 1.82 -18.34 -2.80
N ASP A 42 2.61 -18.70 -1.79
CA ASP A 42 2.31 -19.84 -0.91
C ASP A 42 1.92 -19.47 0.50
N PHE A 43 2.09 -18.22 0.90
CA PHE A 43 1.82 -17.78 2.27
C PHE A 43 1.68 -16.27 2.33
N SER A 44 1.23 -15.77 3.47
CA SER A 44 1.14 -14.33 3.73
C SER A 44 2.02 -13.96 4.91
N VAL A 45 2.50 -12.72 4.92
CA VAL A 45 3.23 -12.17 6.05
C VAL A 45 2.54 -10.91 6.54
N ALA A 46 2.52 -10.75 7.87
CA ALA A 46 1.89 -9.62 8.53
C ALA A 46 2.93 -8.83 9.30
N PHE A 47 2.58 -7.57 9.62
CA PHE A 47 3.43 -6.71 10.43
C PHE A 47 3.82 -7.39 11.74
N GLY A 48 5.10 -7.34 12.06
CA GLY A 48 5.64 -7.99 13.25
C GLY A 48 6.32 -9.33 12.97
N GLU A 49 6.06 -9.93 11.81
CA GLU A 49 6.75 -11.16 11.44
C GLU A 49 8.15 -10.86 10.90
N PRO A 50 9.13 -11.76 11.13
CA PRO A 50 10.53 -11.48 10.74
C PRO A 50 10.73 -11.17 9.26
N GLU A 51 9.95 -11.78 8.38
CA GLU A 51 10.09 -11.62 6.93
C GLU A 51 9.34 -10.41 6.37
N TYR A 52 8.58 -9.69 7.19
CA TYR A 52 7.69 -8.64 6.70
C TYR A 52 8.42 -7.55 5.92
N ARG A 53 9.49 -7.00 6.50
CA ARG A 53 10.25 -5.93 5.86
C ARG A 53 10.88 -6.40 4.56
N ASN A 54 11.43 -7.61 4.55
CA ASN A 54 12.04 -8.17 3.36
C ASN A 54 11.00 -8.38 2.26
N ALA A 55 9.81 -8.86 2.62
CA ALA A 55 8.73 -9.05 1.66
C ALA A 55 8.31 -7.72 1.03
N LEU A 56 8.15 -6.67 1.83
CA LEU A 56 7.81 -5.35 1.31
C LEU A 56 8.91 -4.79 0.41
N CYS A 57 10.16 -4.84 0.87
CA CYS A 57 11.28 -4.28 0.11
C CYS A 57 11.56 -5.06 -1.17
N SER A 58 11.22 -6.33 -1.23
CA SER A 58 11.39 -7.14 -2.44
C SER A 58 10.51 -6.65 -3.58
N LEU A 59 9.50 -5.85 -3.30
CA LEU A 59 8.60 -5.31 -4.32
C LEU A 59 9.11 -4.02 -4.96
N ILE A 60 10.19 -3.44 -4.45
CA ILE A 60 10.80 -2.27 -5.07
C ILE A 60 11.29 -2.67 -6.46
N GLY A 61 10.84 -1.92 -7.48
CA GLY A 61 11.13 -2.22 -8.87
C GLY A 61 10.06 -3.05 -9.57
N GLU A 62 9.11 -3.60 -8.82
CA GLU A 62 8.00 -4.37 -9.41
C GLU A 62 6.91 -3.43 -9.89
N THR A 63 6.29 -3.78 -11.00
CA THR A 63 5.22 -2.99 -11.61
C THR A 63 3.87 -3.33 -11.00
N VAL A 64 3.07 -2.31 -10.71
CA VAL A 64 1.70 -2.50 -10.24
C VAL A 64 0.82 -2.89 -11.43
N GLU A 65 0.20 -4.05 -11.35
CA GLU A 65 -0.72 -4.53 -12.36
C GLU A 65 -2.14 -4.05 -12.11
N LYS A 66 -2.56 -4.04 -10.85
CA LYS A 66 -3.93 -3.65 -10.49
C LYS A 66 -3.95 -3.00 -9.11
N ALA A 67 -4.72 -1.94 -8.98
CA ALA A 67 -4.89 -1.24 -7.71
C ALA A 67 -6.37 -0.91 -7.51
N ILE A 68 -6.91 -1.34 -6.38
CA ILE A 68 -8.33 -1.15 -6.06
C ILE A 68 -8.44 -0.61 -4.64
N LEU A 69 -9.18 0.49 -4.50
CA LEU A 69 -9.54 1.02 -3.19
C LEU A 69 -11.05 1.02 -3.09
N GLU A 70 -11.58 0.17 -2.22
CA GLU A 70 -13.00 0.14 -1.90
C GLU A 70 -13.16 0.72 -0.51
N GLU A 71 -13.74 1.91 -0.43
CA GLU A 71 -13.92 2.61 0.84
C GLU A 71 -14.70 1.75 1.83
N ASP A 72 -14.26 1.78 3.09
CA ASP A 72 -14.84 1.01 4.18
C ASP A 72 -14.74 -0.51 4.01
N ASP A 73 -13.97 -0.99 3.04
CA ASP A 73 -13.78 -2.42 2.82
C ASP A 73 -12.30 -2.80 2.75
N ALA A 74 -11.61 -2.45 1.66
CA ALA A 74 -10.23 -2.89 1.49
C ALA A 74 -9.45 -2.07 0.46
N LEU A 75 -8.14 -2.01 0.67
CA LEU A 75 -7.18 -1.55 -0.32
C LEU A 75 -6.40 -2.77 -0.80
N THR A 76 -6.34 -2.98 -2.10
CA THR A 76 -5.64 -4.10 -2.69
C THR A 76 -4.74 -3.61 -3.82
N ILE A 77 -3.46 -3.99 -3.78
CA ILE A 77 -2.50 -3.65 -4.83
C ILE A 77 -1.85 -4.96 -5.28
N GLU A 78 -2.07 -5.32 -6.55
CA GLU A 78 -1.49 -6.51 -7.14
C GLU A 78 -0.31 -6.12 -8.02
N PHE A 79 0.81 -6.80 -7.84
CA PHE A 79 2.02 -6.59 -8.63
C PHE A 79 2.13 -7.62 -9.75
N ALA A 80 2.88 -7.29 -10.78
CA ALA A 80 3.04 -8.17 -11.95
C ALA A 80 3.63 -9.53 -11.61
N ASN A 81 4.39 -9.64 -10.52
CA ASN A 81 4.97 -10.91 -10.06
C ASN A 81 4.00 -11.78 -9.26
N GLY A 82 2.74 -11.34 -9.10
CA GLY A 82 1.71 -12.09 -8.39
C GLY A 82 1.60 -11.79 -6.90
N ILE A 83 2.49 -10.97 -6.36
CA ILE A 83 2.41 -10.58 -4.94
C ILE A 83 1.35 -9.51 -4.77
N VAL A 84 0.60 -9.57 -3.68
CA VAL A 84 -0.50 -8.65 -3.40
C VAL A 84 -0.33 -7.99 -2.04
N PHE A 85 -0.51 -6.67 -1.99
CA PHE A 85 -0.71 -5.95 -0.73
C PHE A 85 -2.20 -5.92 -0.44
N ALA A 86 -2.57 -6.24 0.79
CA ALA A 86 -3.98 -6.20 1.21
C ALA A 86 -4.10 -5.52 2.55
N LEU A 87 -4.92 -4.48 2.61
CA LEU A 87 -5.19 -3.73 3.83
C LEU A 87 -6.70 -3.68 4.04
N SER A 88 -7.15 -4.16 5.20
CA SER A 88 -8.56 -4.05 5.55
C SER A 88 -8.88 -2.62 5.96
N LEU A 89 -9.96 -2.08 5.41
CA LEU A 89 -10.47 -0.75 5.76
C LEU A 89 -11.78 -0.84 6.52
N ARG A 90 -12.17 -2.04 6.97
CA ARG A 90 -13.37 -2.25 7.74
C ARG A 90 -13.22 -1.63 9.12
N GLU A 91 -14.29 -1.04 9.61
CA GLU A 91 -14.27 -0.35 10.90
C GLU A 91 -13.72 -1.23 12.03
N GLU A 92 -14.09 -2.50 12.06
CA GLU A 92 -13.63 -3.43 13.11
C GLU A 92 -12.15 -3.78 13.02
N ASP A 93 -11.50 -3.50 11.88
CA ASP A 93 -10.10 -3.87 11.65
C ASP A 93 -9.14 -2.70 11.69
N VAL A 94 -9.64 -1.46 11.79
CA VAL A 94 -8.79 -0.27 11.78
C VAL A 94 -8.65 0.32 13.18
N ASP A 95 -7.43 0.80 13.48
CA ASP A 95 -7.11 1.37 14.80
C ASP A 95 -7.12 2.89 14.83
N SER A 96 -7.22 3.52 13.66
CA SER A 96 -7.18 4.98 13.57
C SER A 96 -8.33 5.51 12.72
N PRO A 97 -8.73 6.81 12.91
CA PRO A 97 -9.81 7.41 12.12
C PRO A 97 -9.54 7.43 10.63
N GLN A 98 -8.26 7.40 10.24
CA GLN A 98 -7.83 7.39 8.86
C GLN A 98 -6.88 6.21 8.65
N SER A 99 -7.11 5.45 7.59
CA SER A 99 -6.25 4.31 7.27
C SER A 99 -5.04 4.71 6.42
N GLY A 100 -5.13 5.83 5.72
CA GLY A 100 -4.02 6.30 4.92
C GLY A 100 -4.32 7.57 4.15
N SER A 101 -3.38 7.98 3.31
CA SER A 101 -3.56 9.09 2.39
C SER A 101 -2.95 8.76 1.04
N TYR A 102 -3.48 9.36 0.00
CA TYR A 102 -3.03 9.14 -1.36
C TYR A 102 -2.89 10.47 -2.09
N SER A 103 -1.76 10.66 -2.76
CA SER A 103 -1.54 11.81 -3.63
C SER A 103 -1.08 11.29 -4.99
N ALA A 104 -1.76 11.71 -6.06
CA ALA A 104 -1.42 11.28 -7.42
C ALA A 104 -0.21 12.03 -7.97
N THR A 105 0.16 13.15 -7.36
CA THR A 105 1.28 13.99 -7.81
C THR A 105 2.24 14.26 -6.65
N VAL A 106 3.38 14.87 -6.95
CA VAL A 106 4.34 15.25 -5.92
C VAL A 106 3.82 16.37 -5.00
N ASP A 107 2.75 17.03 -5.38
CA ASP A 107 2.14 18.06 -4.54
C ASP A 107 1.22 17.43 -3.50
N GLU A 108 1.71 17.34 -2.27
CA GLU A 108 0.95 16.74 -1.18
C GLU A 108 -0.31 17.55 -0.79
N ALA A 109 -0.45 18.79 -1.28
CA ALA A 109 -1.68 19.56 -1.04
C ALA A 109 -2.88 18.91 -1.72
N ASP A 110 -2.65 18.09 -2.75
CA ASP A 110 -3.73 17.37 -3.43
C ASP A 110 -4.02 16.00 -2.81
N SER A 111 -3.42 15.67 -1.68
CA SER A 111 -3.60 14.37 -1.06
C SER A 111 -5.04 14.17 -0.58
N GLN A 112 -5.52 12.94 -0.70
CA GLN A 112 -6.83 12.52 -0.22
C GLN A 112 -6.64 11.44 0.83
N GLN A 113 -7.54 11.41 1.80
CA GLN A 113 -7.45 10.47 2.91
C GLN A 113 -8.57 9.42 2.84
N PHE A 114 -8.28 8.26 3.36
CA PHE A 114 -9.24 7.14 3.36
C PHE A 114 -9.23 6.37 4.67
#